data_6d63f923db245a56bf57027a4a68422c
#
_entry.id   6d63f923db245a56bf57027a4a68422c
#
_cell.length_a   1.000
_cell.length_b   1.000
_cell.length_c   1.000
_cell.angle_alpha   90.00
_cell.angle_beta   90.00
_cell.angle_gamma   90.00
#
_symmetry.space_group_name_H-M   'P 1'
#
loop_
_entity.id
_entity.type
_entity.pdbx_description
1 polymer ?
#
loop_
_entity_poly.entity_id
_entity_poly.type
_entity_poly.pdbx_seq_one_letter_code
_entity_poly.pdbx_strand_id
1 'polypeptide(L)' 'MFKSLDIQEHMEVVGSDGKHIGTVDHTEGGERVMLTKDDSKAGGHYHLISIEWVDYVDRKVHLNKPSQKAMLEWQTVA' A
#
# COMPACT_ATOMS: atom_id res chain seq x y z
N MET A 1 -12.22 -10.41 7.63
CA MET A 1 -10.79 -10.70 7.36
C MET A 1 -10.56 -10.67 5.86
N PHE A 2 -9.55 -9.98 5.43
CA PHE A 2 -9.21 -9.91 4.00
C PHE A 2 -8.21 -11.02 3.62
N LYS A 3 -8.07 -11.25 2.31
CA LYS A 3 -7.02 -12.12 1.76
C LYS A 3 -6.18 -11.31 0.79
N SER A 4 -4.91 -11.68 0.63
CA SER A 4 -4.01 -10.96 -0.27
C SER A 4 -4.53 -10.87 -1.70
N LEU A 5 -5.28 -11.88 -2.17
CA LEU A 5 -5.84 -11.83 -3.52
C LEU A 5 -7.01 -10.87 -3.67
N ASP A 6 -7.48 -10.26 -2.57
CA ASP A 6 -8.44 -9.17 -2.66
C ASP A 6 -7.76 -7.86 -3.07
N ILE A 7 -6.43 -7.80 -2.98
CA ILE A 7 -5.64 -6.65 -3.36
C ILE A 7 -5.27 -6.79 -4.83
N GLN A 8 -5.72 -5.82 -5.63
CA GLN A 8 -5.54 -5.87 -7.08
C GLN A 8 -4.71 -4.69 -7.58
N GLU A 9 -4.14 -4.85 -8.76
CA GLU A 9 -3.38 -3.79 -9.42
C GLU A 9 -4.24 -2.54 -9.57
N HIS A 10 -3.59 -1.38 -9.44
CA HIS A 10 -4.20 -0.05 -9.59
C HIS A 10 -5.14 0.34 -8.47
N MET A 11 -5.28 -0.49 -7.45
CA MET A 11 -6.10 -0.17 -6.30
C MET A 11 -5.42 0.90 -5.45
N GLU A 12 -6.19 1.88 -5.00
CA GLU A 12 -5.65 2.94 -4.15
C GLU A 12 -5.36 2.41 -2.75
N VAL A 13 -4.25 2.88 -2.16
CA VAL A 13 -3.90 2.56 -0.77
C VAL A 13 -4.03 3.82 0.06
N VAL A 14 -4.79 3.72 1.14
CA VAL A 14 -5.00 4.84 2.07
C VAL A 14 -4.63 4.43 3.49
N GLY A 15 -4.22 5.41 4.28
CA GLY A 15 -3.93 5.18 5.69
C GLY A 15 -5.20 5.11 6.54
N SER A 16 -5.01 4.84 7.83
CA SER A 16 -6.13 4.83 8.78
C SER A 16 -6.79 6.20 8.90
N ASP A 17 -6.09 7.25 8.52
CA ASP A 17 -6.60 8.62 8.47
C ASP A 17 -7.34 8.94 7.16
N GLY A 18 -7.47 7.96 6.27
CA GLY A 18 -8.15 8.12 4.98
C GLY A 18 -7.35 8.84 3.91
N LYS A 19 -6.10 9.20 4.20
CA LYS A 19 -5.26 9.93 3.25
C LYS A 19 -4.55 8.98 2.29
N HIS A 20 -4.40 9.42 1.05
CA HIS A 20 -3.75 8.65 -0.01
C HIS A 20 -2.28 8.38 0.33
N ILE A 21 -1.87 7.14 0.15
CA ILE A 21 -0.48 6.71 0.34
C ILE A 21 0.15 6.32 -0.98
N GLY A 22 -0.56 5.57 -1.80
CA GLY A 22 -0.02 5.10 -3.06
C GLY A 22 -1.03 4.29 -3.84
N THR A 23 -0.54 3.62 -4.86
CA THR A 23 -1.33 2.79 -5.76
C THR A 23 -0.65 1.43 -5.90
N VAL A 24 -1.41 0.37 -5.82
CA VAL A 24 -0.87 -0.99 -5.92
C VAL A 24 -0.32 -1.25 -7.31
N ASP A 25 0.93 -1.69 -7.37
CA ASP A 25 1.52 -2.23 -8.60
C ASP A 25 1.22 -3.72 -8.69
N HIS A 26 1.58 -4.46 -7.65
CA HIS A 26 1.29 -5.88 -7.55
C HIS A 26 1.55 -6.35 -6.12
N THR A 27 1.15 -7.58 -5.81
CA THR A 27 1.50 -8.21 -4.54
C THR A 27 2.64 -9.19 -4.76
N GLU A 28 3.47 -9.38 -3.74
CA GLU A 28 4.59 -10.31 -3.78
C GLU A 28 4.43 -11.38 -2.71
N GLY A 29 4.27 -12.61 -3.13
CA GLY A 29 4.26 -13.77 -2.24
C GLY A 29 3.17 -13.78 -1.19
N GLY A 30 2.15 -12.93 -1.33
CA GLY A 30 1.10 -12.81 -0.33
C GLY A 30 1.55 -12.15 0.97
N GLU A 31 2.78 -11.65 1.02
CA GLU A 31 3.36 -11.06 2.23
C GLU A 31 3.61 -9.57 2.12
N ARG A 32 3.78 -9.08 0.89
CA ARG A 32 4.12 -7.69 0.63
C ARG A 32 3.31 -7.13 -0.50
N VAL A 33 3.12 -5.82 -0.47
CA VAL A 33 2.44 -5.09 -1.55
C VAL A 33 3.43 -4.09 -2.12
N MET A 34 3.64 -4.17 -3.43
CA MET A 34 4.49 -3.21 -4.15
C MET A 34 3.61 -2.05 -4.60
N LEU A 35 4.00 -0.84 -4.25
CA LEU A 35 3.33 0.39 -4.67
C LEU A 35 4.08 0.98 -5.86
N THR A 36 3.34 1.42 -6.86
CA THR A 36 3.94 1.88 -8.11
C THR A 36 4.68 3.20 -7.93
N LYS A 37 5.79 3.34 -8.67
CA LYS A 37 6.57 4.58 -8.71
C LYS A 37 5.84 5.72 -9.43
N ASP A 38 4.80 5.39 -10.18
CA ASP A 38 4.06 6.38 -10.98
C ASP A 38 3.06 7.18 -10.14
N ASP A 39 2.88 6.81 -8.88
CA ASP A 39 1.98 7.53 -7.98
C ASP A 39 2.62 8.87 -7.57
N SER A 40 1.80 9.90 -7.44
CA SER A 40 2.27 11.24 -7.08
C SER A 40 2.98 11.28 -5.72
N LYS A 41 2.66 10.36 -4.82
CA LYS A 41 3.28 10.28 -3.50
C LYS A 41 4.53 9.40 -3.48
N ALA A 42 4.85 8.74 -4.58
CA ALA A 42 5.94 7.76 -4.63
C ALA A 42 7.32 8.39 -4.72
N GLY A 43 7.42 9.64 -5.14
CA GLY A 43 8.72 10.30 -5.29
C GLY A 43 9.60 9.65 -6.36
N GLY A 44 9.00 8.98 -7.34
CA GLY A 44 9.72 8.34 -8.43
C GLY A 44 10.29 6.97 -8.09
N HIS A 45 9.91 6.40 -6.96
CA HIS A 45 10.40 5.08 -6.53
C HIS A 45 9.26 4.14 -6.23
N TYR A 46 9.50 2.83 -6.43
CA TYR A 46 8.63 1.81 -5.91
C TYR A 46 8.80 1.73 -4.39
N HIS A 47 7.73 1.38 -3.70
CA HIS A 47 7.76 1.19 -2.25
C HIS A 47 7.09 -0.13 -1.92
N LEU A 48 7.62 -0.80 -0.88
CA LEU A 48 7.03 -2.04 -0.38
C LEU A 48 6.41 -1.79 0.98
N ILE A 49 5.22 -2.34 1.18
CA ILE A 49 4.57 -2.34 2.48
C ILE A 49 4.23 -3.79 2.85
N SER A 50 4.12 -4.05 4.16
CA SER A 50 3.76 -5.37 4.64
C SER A 50 2.27 -5.61 4.49
N ILE A 51 1.89 -6.83 4.13
CA ILE A 51 0.50 -7.25 4.11
C ILE A 51 -0.14 -7.12 5.50
N GLU A 52 0.68 -7.23 6.56
CA GLU A 52 0.21 -7.10 7.94
C GLU A 52 -0.27 -5.69 8.28
N TRP A 53 0.10 -4.71 7.50
CA TRP A 53 -0.38 -3.35 7.69
C TRP A 53 -1.80 -3.16 7.19
N VAL A 54 -2.33 -4.11 6.43
CA VAL A 54 -3.65 -3.99 5.82
C VAL A 54 -4.73 -4.33 6.84
N ASP A 55 -5.61 -3.38 7.10
CA ASP A 55 -6.73 -3.54 8.01
C ASP A 55 -7.89 -4.23 7.29
N TYR A 56 -8.29 -3.68 6.16
CA TYR A 56 -9.32 -4.29 5.33
C TYR A 56 -9.22 -3.76 3.90
N VAL A 57 -9.90 -4.45 2.99
CA VAL A 57 -9.93 -4.09 1.56
C VAL A 57 -11.39 -3.98 1.14
N ASP A 58 -11.73 -2.85 0.53
CA ASP A 58 -13.02 -2.67 -0.16
C ASP A 58 -12.70 -2.27 -1.60
N ARG A 59 -12.97 -1.05 -1.98
CA ARG A 59 -12.47 -0.51 -3.25
C ARG A 59 -11.05 0.01 -3.13
N LYS A 60 -10.59 0.15 -1.90
CA LYS A 60 -9.26 0.64 -1.58
C LYS A 60 -8.64 -0.28 -0.56
N VAL A 61 -7.32 -0.25 -0.49
CA VAL A 61 -6.59 -0.95 0.56
C VAL A 61 -6.47 0.01 1.74
N HIS A 62 -7.07 -0.36 2.88
CA HIS A 62 -7.07 0.47 4.08
C HIS A 62 -6.03 -0.07 5.06
N LEU A 63 -5.06 0.77 5.40
CA LEU A 63 -4.01 0.38 6.34
C LEU A 63 -4.42 0.63 7.79
N ASN A 64 -3.74 -0.04 8.70
CA ASN A 64 -3.98 0.08 10.14
C ASN A 64 -3.13 1.16 10.80
N LYS A 65 -2.46 1.98 10.00
CA LYS A 65 -1.65 3.09 10.50
C LYS A 65 -1.88 4.33 9.64
N PRO A 66 -1.66 5.52 10.20
CA PRO A 66 -1.87 6.75 9.43
C PRO A 66 -0.86 6.88 8.29
N SER A 67 -1.24 7.64 7.27
CA SER A 67 -0.45 7.79 6.05
C SER A 67 0.96 8.26 6.33
N GLN A 68 1.12 9.25 7.20
CA GLN A 68 2.43 9.79 7.54
C GLN A 68 3.36 8.73 8.13
N LYS A 69 2.82 7.90 9.02
CA LYS A 69 3.60 6.84 9.64
C LYS A 69 3.96 5.76 8.63
N ALA A 70 3.01 5.39 7.78
CA ALA A 70 3.27 4.38 6.75
C ALA A 70 4.39 4.85 5.81
N MET A 71 4.37 6.11 5.41
CA MET A 71 5.38 6.66 4.53
C MET A 71 6.76 6.84 5.18
N LEU A 72 6.80 6.83 6.52
CA LEU A 72 8.08 6.82 7.24
C LEU A 72 8.65 5.42 7.36
N GLU A 73 7.78 4.41 7.34
CA GLU A 73 8.18 3.03 7.62
C GLU A 73 8.25 2.15 6.38
N TRP A 74 7.68 2.58 5.27
CA TRP A 74 7.70 1.76 4.05
C TRP A 74 9.13 1.60 3.53
N GLN A 75 9.35 0.51 2.79
CA GLN A 75 10.66 0.25 2.20
C GLN A 75 10.70 0.87 0.81
N THR A 76 11.65 1.78 0.60
CA THR A 76 11.88 2.36 -0.73
C THR A 76 12.76 1.41 -1.54
N VAL A 77 12.31 1.09 -2.74
CA VAL A 77 13.06 0.20 -3.64
C VAL A 77 13.86 1.07 -4.60
N ALA A 78 15.16 0.87 -4.57
CA ALA A 78 16.07 1.64 -5.40
C ALA A 78 16.00 1.22 -6.88
#